data_2bde9423a604f84c5e441430babeb23b
#
_entry.id   2bde9423a604f84c5e441430babeb23b
#
_cell.length_a   1.000
_cell.length_b   1.000
_cell.length_c   1.000
_cell.angle_alpha   90.00
_cell.angle_beta   90.00
_cell.angle_gamma   90.00
#
_symmetry.space_group_name_H-M   'P 1'
#
loop_
_entity.id
_entity.type
_entity.pdbx_description
1 polymer ?
#
loop_
_entity_poly.entity_id
_entity_poly.type
_entity_poly.pdbx_seq_one_letter_code
_entity_poly.pdbx_strand_id
1 'polypeptide(L)'
;RQLKTDYRLFMHEWNEEENSIIFTNHGRQSYLQSIEERVDWDIKRLQSIINQLENKRAKYTADDIISTFQKQANEQSLFNFMQGVIAQLQQMGKQRTSETYRCTLKSFMQFREDKDVLLEDIDSDLILMYEAYLHNRGLTKNSTSFYMRILRAVYNRAVEKDLTTNRNPFKHVY
;
A
#
# COMPACT_ATOMS: atom_id res chain seq x y z
N ARG A 1 10.19 -3.18 23.25
CA ARG A 1 9.15 -3.92 22.51
C ARG A 1 9.50 -3.99 21.03
N GLN A 2 9.04 -5.02 20.32
CA GLN A 2 9.36 -5.25 18.91
C GLN A 2 8.11 -5.03 18.07
N LEU A 3 8.27 -4.33 16.95
CA LEU A 3 7.28 -4.26 15.90
C LEU A 3 7.45 -5.48 14.99
N LYS A 4 6.39 -6.27 14.82
CA LYS A 4 6.42 -7.41 13.88
C LYS A 4 6.19 -6.89 12.46
N THR A 5 7.09 -7.27 11.56
CA THR A 5 6.98 -7.02 10.11
C THR A 5 6.84 -8.35 9.38
N ASP A 6 6.30 -8.33 8.17
CA ASP A 6 6.21 -9.51 7.30
C ASP A 6 7.48 -9.70 6.44
N TYR A 7 8.52 -8.90 6.70
CA TYR A 7 9.79 -8.99 5.98
C TYR A 7 10.51 -10.29 6.34
N ARG A 8 11.02 -10.98 5.33
CA ARG A 8 11.73 -12.24 5.51
C ARG A 8 13.15 -12.14 4.95
N LEU A 9 14.11 -12.24 5.85
CA LEU A 9 15.52 -12.31 5.54
C LEU A 9 16.07 -13.67 5.94
N PHE A 10 17.07 -14.17 5.22
CA PHE A 10 17.88 -15.27 5.71
C PHE A 10 18.90 -14.75 6.74
N MET A 11 19.35 -15.60 7.67
CA MET A 11 20.30 -15.20 8.72
C MET A 11 21.59 -14.56 8.16
N HIS A 12 22.07 -15.02 7.02
CA HIS A 12 23.27 -14.50 6.37
C HIS A 12 23.04 -13.20 5.57
N GLU A 13 21.79 -12.75 5.45
CA GLU A 13 21.40 -11.48 4.82
C GLU A 13 21.26 -10.34 5.85
N TRP A 14 21.51 -10.61 7.13
CA TRP A 14 21.41 -9.64 8.21
C TRP A 14 22.69 -9.53 9.00
N ASN A 15 23.22 -8.33 9.17
CA ASN A 15 24.34 -8.00 10.03
C ASN A 15 23.81 -7.49 11.38
N GLU A 16 24.00 -8.30 12.45
CA GLU A 16 23.53 -7.95 13.79
C GLU A 16 24.34 -6.81 14.42
N GLU A 17 25.63 -6.67 14.06
CA GLU A 17 26.50 -5.63 14.64
C GLU A 17 26.16 -4.25 14.08
N GLU A 18 25.90 -4.17 12.77
CA GLU A 18 25.59 -2.91 12.07
C GLU A 18 24.09 -2.64 11.95
N ASN A 19 23.25 -3.61 12.33
CA ASN A 19 21.79 -3.58 12.12
C ASN A 19 21.42 -3.24 10.68
N SER A 20 22.08 -3.88 9.71
CA SER A 20 21.96 -3.60 8.29
C SER A 20 21.74 -4.87 7.46
N ILE A 21 21.20 -4.69 6.25
CA ILE A 21 21.01 -5.78 5.29
C ILE A 21 22.33 -6.02 4.56
N ILE A 22 22.77 -7.29 4.50
CA ILE A 22 23.91 -7.71 3.71
C ILE A 22 23.43 -8.08 2.31
N PHE A 23 23.87 -7.33 1.32
CA PHE A 23 23.56 -7.60 -0.08
C PHE A 23 24.42 -8.74 -0.62
N THR A 24 23.78 -9.88 -0.89
CA THR A 24 24.44 -11.03 -1.49
C THR A 24 24.19 -11.07 -2.99
N ASN A 25 25.23 -11.41 -3.77
CA ASN A 25 25.19 -11.43 -5.26
C ASN A 25 24.32 -12.56 -5.86
N HIS A 26 23.42 -13.16 -5.14
CA HIS A 26 22.68 -14.37 -5.52
C HIS A 26 21.21 -14.11 -5.86
N GLY A 27 20.92 -13.34 -6.90
CA GLY A 27 19.58 -13.30 -7.50
C GLY A 27 18.46 -12.65 -6.64
N ARG A 28 18.73 -12.32 -5.37
CA ARG A 28 17.77 -11.66 -4.46
C ARG A 28 18.08 -10.19 -4.18
N GLN A 29 19.05 -9.61 -4.88
CA GLN A 29 19.49 -8.25 -4.62
C GLN A 29 18.35 -7.22 -4.72
N SER A 30 17.52 -7.31 -5.74
CA SER A 30 16.36 -6.42 -5.91
C SER A 30 15.33 -6.59 -4.79
N TYR A 31 15.13 -7.80 -4.29
CA TYR A 31 14.26 -8.08 -3.15
C TYR A 31 14.83 -7.49 -1.86
N LEU A 32 16.12 -7.68 -1.59
CA LEU A 32 16.79 -7.11 -0.41
C LEU A 32 16.77 -5.60 -0.44
N GLN A 33 16.98 -5.00 -1.61
CA GLN A 33 16.90 -3.55 -1.81
C GLN A 33 15.49 -3.02 -1.53
N SER A 34 14.46 -3.74 -1.98
CA SER A 34 13.07 -3.37 -1.67
C SER A 34 12.72 -3.49 -0.19
N ILE A 35 13.33 -4.45 0.55
CA ILE A 35 13.16 -4.54 2.01
C ILE A 35 13.86 -3.38 2.70
N GLU A 36 15.11 -3.04 2.30
CA GLU A 36 15.84 -1.92 2.86
C GLU A 36 15.07 -0.61 2.72
N GLU A 37 14.59 -0.31 1.51
CA GLU A 37 13.76 0.88 1.25
C GLU A 37 12.51 0.91 2.14
N ARG A 38 11.86 -0.24 2.34
CA ARG A 38 10.67 -0.35 3.21
C ARG A 38 11.01 -0.16 4.68
N VAL A 39 12.11 -0.72 5.15
CA VAL A 39 12.57 -0.54 6.54
C VAL A 39 12.92 0.92 6.81
N ASP A 40 13.64 1.56 5.89
CA ASP A 40 13.96 2.99 5.99
C ASP A 40 12.70 3.85 6.04
N TRP A 41 11.71 3.50 5.25
CA TRP A 41 10.44 4.19 5.23
C TRP A 41 9.65 3.98 6.54
N ASP A 42 9.59 2.76 7.05
CA ASP A 42 8.97 2.46 8.35
C ASP A 42 9.65 3.21 9.50
N ILE A 43 10.98 3.35 9.46
CA ILE A 43 11.75 4.13 10.43
C ILE A 43 11.35 5.62 10.36
N LYS A 44 11.32 6.21 9.17
CA LYS A 44 10.92 7.62 8.98
C LYS A 44 9.50 7.86 9.48
N ARG A 45 8.61 6.91 9.28
CA ARG A 45 7.23 6.97 9.71
C ARG A 45 7.11 6.87 11.23
N LEU A 46 7.82 5.95 11.87
CA LEU A 46 7.91 5.87 13.33
C LEU A 46 8.43 7.17 13.94
N GLN A 47 9.47 7.75 13.33
CA GLN A 47 10.03 9.04 13.73
C GLN A 47 8.98 10.16 13.64
N SER A 48 8.21 10.20 12.56
CA SER A 48 7.13 11.18 12.38
C SER A 48 6.06 11.03 13.46
N ILE A 49 5.67 9.79 13.81
CA ILE A 49 4.69 9.52 14.88
C ILE A 49 5.23 10.02 16.23
N ILE A 50 6.50 9.73 16.54
CA ILE A 50 7.15 10.18 17.78
C ILE A 50 7.12 11.72 17.84
N ASN A 51 7.56 12.39 16.79
CA ASN A 51 7.57 13.85 16.71
C ASN A 51 6.15 14.44 16.89
N GLN A 52 5.12 13.80 16.31
CA GLN A 52 3.74 14.25 16.50
C GLN A 52 3.26 14.09 17.94
N LEU A 53 3.62 13.00 18.61
CA LEU A 53 3.26 12.76 20.02
C LEU A 53 3.99 13.73 20.97
N GLU A 54 5.27 14.00 20.72
CA GLU A 54 6.07 14.97 21.47
C GLU A 54 5.51 16.41 21.32
N ASN A 55 5.16 16.82 20.11
CA ASN A 55 4.58 18.13 19.85
C ASN A 55 3.24 18.34 20.58
N LYS A 56 2.47 17.26 20.77
CA LYS A 56 1.22 17.29 21.54
C LYS A 56 1.45 17.37 23.06
N ARG A 57 2.70 17.31 23.55
CA ARG A 57 3.08 17.27 24.97
C ARG A 57 2.33 16.21 25.78
N ALA A 58 1.83 15.16 25.14
CA ALA A 58 1.14 14.06 25.77
C ALA A 58 2.17 13.05 26.30
N LYS A 59 1.91 12.47 27.46
CA LYS A 59 2.67 11.28 27.90
C LYS A 59 2.28 10.13 27.01
N TYR A 60 3.23 9.50 26.36
CA TYR A 60 3.01 8.33 25.49
C TYR A 60 3.92 7.17 25.88
N THR A 61 3.49 5.98 25.56
CA THR A 61 4.22 4.73 25.77
C THR A 61 4.66 4.14 24.42
N ALA A 62 5.54 3.15 24.47
CA ALA A 62 5.91 2.39 23.26
C ALA A 62 4.70 1.72 22.61
N ASP A 63 3.67 1.35 23.38
CA ASP A 63 2.43 0.76 22.87
C ASP A 63 1.59 1.78 22.10
N ASP A 64 1.59 3.02 22.52
CA ASP A 64 0.89 4.11 21.80
C ASP A 64 1.53 4.37 20.45
N ILE A 65 2.87 4.31 20.37
CA ILE A 65 3.60 4.43 19.10
C ILE A 65 3.24 3.26 18.17
N ILE A 66 3.32 2.02 18.67
CA ILE A 66 3.02 0.82 17.88
C ILE A 66 1.57 0.82 17.40
N SER A 67 0.61 1.14 18.27
CA SER A 67 -0.81 1.18 17.91
C SER A 67 -1.11 2.27 16.87
N THR A 68 -0.48 3.43 16.99
CA THR A 68 -0.60 4.52 16.03
C THR A 68 0.01 4.14 14.67
N PHE A 69 1.18 3.50 14.68
CA PHE A 69 1.82 3.00 13.47
C PHE A 69 0.95 1.97 12.75
N GLN A 70 0.43 0.98 13.48
CA GLN A 70 -0.44 -0.05 12.91
C GLN A 70 -1.76 0.54 12.38
N LYS A 71 -2.35 1.48 13.08
CA LYS A 71 -3.56 2.18 12.64
C LYS A 71 -3.30 2.94 11.33
N GLN A 72 -2.24 3.72 11.27
CA GLN A 72 -1.86 4.43 10.06
C GLN A 72 -1.52 3.48 8.89
N ALA A 73 -0.84 2.34 9.17
CA ALA A 73 -0.57 1.33 8.15
C ALA A 73 -1.87 0.77 7.56
N ASN A 74 -2.86 0.49 8.40
CA ASN A 74 -4.17 0.03 7.95
C ASN A 74 -4.94 1.09 7.15
N GLU A 75 -4.88 2.35 7.57
CA GLU A 75 -5.55 3.46 6.87
C GLU A 75 -4.90 3.77 5.51
N GLN A 76 -3.61 3.54 5.37
CA GLN A 76 -2.85 3.74 4.14
C GLN A 76 -2.80 2.50 3.22
N SER A 77 -3.35 1.38 3.65
CA SER A 77 -3.50 0.18 2.84
C SER A 77 -4.58 0.39 1.77
N LEU A 78 -4.28 0.06 0.53
CA LEU A 78 -5.23 0.19 -0.58
C LEU A 78 -6.47 -0.66 -0.35
N PHE A 79 -6.31 -1.91 0.09
CA PHE A 79 -7.44 -2.82 0.26
C PHE A 79 -8.38 -2.33 1.36
N ASN A 80 -7.85 -1.94 2.51
CA ASN A 80 -8.65 -1.41 3.62
C ASN A 80 -9.31 -0.07 3.26
N PHE A 81 -8.56 0.82 2.60
CA PHE A 81 -9.11 2.09 2.14
C PHE A 81 -10.27 1.87 1.16
N MET A 82 -10.09 0.99 0.19
CA MET A 82 -11.12 0.67 -0.80
C MET A 82 -12.33 -0.02 -0.17
N GLN A 83 -12.16 -0.90 0.82
CA GLN A 83 -13.26 -1.48 1.60
C GLN A 83 -14.04 -0.39 2.35
N GLY A 84 -13.36 0.57 2.95
CA GLY A 84 -13.99 1.74 3.59
C GLY A 84 -14.83 2.57 2.62
N VAL A 85 -14.31 2.80 1.39
CA VAL A 85 -15.06 3.50 0.33
C VAL A 85 -16.29 2.70 -0.09
N ILE A 86 -16.19 1.37 -0.23
CA ILE A 86 -17.31 0.48 -0.56
C ILE A 86 -18.39 0.56 0.52
N ALA A 87 -18.01 0.47 1.79
CA ALA A 87 -18.95 0.58 2.92
C ALA A 87 -19.67 1.93 2.92
N GLN A 88 -18.94 3.03 2.70
CA GLN A 88 -19.53 4.37 2.61
C GLN A 88 -20.54 4.48 1.44
N LEU A 89 -20.22 3.94 0.25
CA LEU A 89 -21.12 3.93 -0.89
C LEU A 89 -22.41 3.15 -0.58
N GLN A 90 -22.31 2.04 0.14
CA GLN A 90 -23.47 1.27 0.59
C GLN A 90 -24.37 2.05 1.55
N GLN A 91 -23.77 2.71 2.54
CA GLN A 91 -24.50 3.58 3.49
C GLN A 91 -25.23 4.72 2.78
N MET A 92 -24.64 5.24 1.68
CA MET A 92 -25.27 6.27 0.84
C MET A 92 -26.35 5.72 -0.11
N GLY A 93 -26.69 4.44 -0.05
CA GLY A 93 -27.67 3.79 -0.95
C GLY A 93 -27.17 3.56 -2.38
N LYS A 94 -25.89 3.80 -2.67
CA LYS A 94 -25.28 3.62 -4.01
C LYS A 94 -24.86 2.18 -4.26
N GLN A 95 -25.80 1.24 -4.21
CA GLN A 95 -25.54 -0.20 -4.26
C GLN A 95 -24.77 -0.62 -5.52
N ARG A 96 -25.24 -0.23 -6.72
CA ARG A 96 -24.56 -0.56 -7.99
C ARG A 96 -23.12 -0.06 -8.04
N THR A 97 -22.87 1.15 -7.56
CA THR A 97 -21.53 1.71 -7.51
C THR A 97 -20.65 0.94 -6.53
N SER A 98 -21.16 0.59 -5.35
CA SER A 98 -20.42 -0.21 -4.36
C SER A 98 -20.03 -1.58 -4.89
N GLU A 99 -20.91 -2.24 -5.63
CA GLU A 99 -20.63 -3.54 -6.30
C GLU A 99 -19.53 -3.40 -7.34
N THR A 100 -19.55 -2.32 -8.12
CA THR A 100 -18.52 -2.00 -9.10
C THR A 100 -17.14 -1.87 -8.45
N TYR A 101 -17.07 -1.14 -7.33
CA TYR A 101 -15.83 -0.98 -6.56
C TYR A 101 -15.38 -2.32 -5.96
N ARG A 102 -16.33 -3.12 -5.46
CA ARG A 102 -16.04 -4.46 -4.92
C ARG A 102 -15.47 -5.40 -5.98
N CYS A 103 -16.02 -5.39 -7.18
CA CYS A 103 -15.50 -6.18 -8.30
C CYS A 103 -14.07 -5.76 -8.67
N THR A 104 -13.81 -4.46 -8.69
CA THR A 104 -12.46 -3.93 -8.97
C THR A 104 -11.47 -4.33 -7.87
N LEU A 105 -11.85 -4.18 -6.60
CA LEU A 105 -11.01 -4.62 -5.47
C LEU A 105 -10.69 -6.12 -5.58
N LYS A 106 -11.69 -6.96 -5.79
CA LYS A 106 -11.50 -8.41 -5.93
C LYS A 106 -10.55 -8.76 -7.08
N SER A 107 -10.68 -8.08 -8.22
CA SER A 107 -9.80 -8.28 -9.37
C SER A 107 -8.35 -7.85 -9.05
N PHE A 108 -8.17 -6.74 -8.35
CA PHE A 108 -6.85 -6.26 -7.96
C PHE A 108 -6.21 -7.16 -6.89
N MET A 109 -7.00 -7.65 -5.92
CA MET A 109 -6.54 -8.64 -4.94
C MET A 109 -6.04 -9.93 -5.62
N GLN A 110 -6.78 -10.46 -6.61
CA GLN A 110 -6.35 -11.61 -7.41
C GLN A 110 -5.04 -11.34 -8.16
N PHE A 111 -4.87 -10.17 -8.76
CA PHE A 111 -3.63 -9.76 -9.40
C PHE A 111 -2.46 -9.74 -8.43
N ARG A 112 -2.71 -9.29 -7.20
CA ARG A 112 -1.70 -9.17 -6.15
C ARG A 112 -1.51 -10.45 -5.32
N GLU A 113 -2.22 -11.54 -5.63
CA GLU A 113 -2.21 -12.77 -4.81
C GLU A 113 -2.54 -12.49 -3.34
N ASP A 114 -3.56 -11.65 -3.11
CA ASP A 114 -4.01 -11.15 -1.80
C ASP A 114 -2.94 -10.38 -0.99
N LYS A 115 -1.81 -10.01 -1.62
CA LYS A 115 -0.81 -9.14 -1.01
C LYS A 115 -1.24 -7.68 -1.16
N ASP A 116 -1.56 -7.05 -0.04
CA ASP A 116 -1.94 -5.64 -0.02
C ASP A 116 -0.77 -4.73 -0.45
N VAL A 117 -1.09 -3.49 -0.76
CA VAL A 117 -0.14 -2.47 -1.17
C VAL A 117 -0.48 -1.16 -0.46
N LEU A 118 0.53 -0.41 -0.05
CA LEU A 118 0.31 0.92 0.51
C LEU A 118 -0.06 1.89 -0.61
N LEU A 119 -0.90 2.87 -0.29
CA LEU A 119 -1.35 3.89 -1.25
C LEU A 119 -0.19 4.67 -1.87
N GLU A 120 0.91 4.84 -1.15
CA GLU A 120 2.10 5.52 -1.65
C GLU A 120 3.01 4.65 -2.53
N ASP A 121 2.90 3.32 -2.42
CA ASP A 121 3.61 2.36 -3.27
C ASP A 121 2.89 2.14 -4.62
N ILE A 122 1.77 2.81 -4.85
CA ILE A 122 1.06 2.76 -6.13
C ILE A 122 1.79 3.66 -7.11
N ASP A 123 2.56 3.06 -7.98
CA ASP A 123 3.31 3.71 -9.06
C ASP A 123 2.78 3.33 -10.46
N SER A 124 3.39 3.92 -11.48
CA SER A 124 3.00 3.67 -12.86
C SER A 124 3.29 2.24 -13.30
N ASP A 125 4.34 1.62 -12.79
CA ASP A 125 4.74 0.26 -13.16
C ASP A 125 3.74 -0.76 -12.62
N LEU A 126 3.31 -0.61 -11.36
CA LEU A 126 2.27 -1.45 -10.77
C LEU A 126 0.95 -1.36 -11.56
N ILE A 127 0.57 -0.16 -11.99
CA ILE A 127 -0.65 0.06 -12.76
C ILE A 127 -0.55 -0.53 -14.17
N LEU A 128 0.59 -0.38 -14.85
CA LEU A 128 0.85 -1.02 -16.13
C LEU A 128 0.84 -2.55 -16.04
N MET A 129 1.43 -3.11 -14.98
CA MET A 129 1.39 -4.56 -14.73
C MET A 129 -0.04 -5.06 -14.50
N TYR A 130 -0.85 -4.31 -13.79
CA TYR A 130 -2.27 -4.66 -13.61
C TYR A 130 -3.05 -4.57 -14.92
N GLU A 131 -2.81 -3.58 -15.75
CA GLU A 131 -3.42 -3.47 -17.08
C GLU A 131 -3.06 -4.70 -17.94
N ALA A 132 -1.77 -5.06 -18.00
CA ALA A 132 -1.30 -6.24 -18.71
C ALA A 132 -1.95 -7.54 -18.17
N TYR A 133 -2.08 -7.67 -16.85
CA TYR A 133 -2.78 -8.79 -16.23
C TYR A 133 -4.24 -8.90 -16.69
N LEU A 134 -4.97 -7.79 -16.75
CA LEU A 134 -6.35 -7.76 -17.22
C LEU A 134 -6.46 -8.17 -18.69
N HIS A 135 -5.55 -7.70 -19.55
CA HIS A 135 -5.47 -8.09 -20.96
C HIS A 135 -5.16 -9.58 -21.11
N ASN A 136 -4.21 -10.12 -20.35
CA ASN A 136 -3.86 -11.53 -20.37
C ASN A 136 -5.01 -12.45 -19.92
N ARG A 137 -5.94 -11.94 -19.10
CA ARG A 137 -7.18 -12.62 -18.75
C ARG A 137 -8.27 -12.53 -19.83
N GLY A 138 -7.99 -11.93 -20.98
CA GLY A 138 -8.92 -11.81 -22.10
C GLY A 138 -9.97 -10.69 -21.94
N LEU A 139 -9.75 -9.71 -21.02
CA LEU A 139 -10.67 -8.59 -20.91
C LEU A 139 -10.57 -7.66 -22.10
N THR A 140 -11.73 -7.16 -22.55
CA THR A 140 -11.78 -6.14 -23.60
C THR A 140 -11.20 -4.81 -23.11
N LYS A 141 -10.77 -3.95 -24.05
CA LYS A 141 -10.28 -2.60 -23.72
C LYS A 141 -11.28 -1.80 -22.87
N ASN A 142 -12.57 -1.90 -23.18
CA ASN A 142 -13.61 -1.22 -22.40
C ASN A 142 -13.67 -1.71 -20.94
N SER A 143 -13.57 -3.03 -20.75
CA SER A 143 -13.57 -3.64 -19.42
C SER A 143 -12.30 -3.25 -18.66
N THR A 144 -11.14 -3.28 -19.30
CA THR A 144 -9.87 -2.83 -18.69
C THR A 144 -9.95 -1.36 -18.27
N SER A 145 -10.39 -0.47 -19.18
CA SER A 145 -10.59 0.95 -18.86
C SER A 145 -11.56 1.18 -17.71
N PHE A 146 -12.56 0.33 -17.57
CA PHE A 146 -13.50 0.39 -16.44
C PHE A 146 -12.79 0.14 -15.10
N TYR A 147 -12.00 -0.93 -14.98
CA TYR A 147 -11.22 -1.22 -13.78
C TYR A 147 -10.22 -0.09 -13.46
N MET A 148 -9.53 0.41 -14.48
CA MET A 148 -8.57 1.52 -14.33
C MET A 148 -9.22 2.80 -13.84
N ARG A 149 -10.40 3.15 -14.34
CA ARG A 149 -11.14 4.35 -13.88
C ARG A 149 -11.53 4.25 -12.41
N ILE A 150 -11.98 3.09 -11.95
CA ILE A 150 -12.34 2.88 -10.55
C ILE A 150 -11.09 2.99 -9.66
N LEU A 151 -10.01 2.32 -10.03
CA LEU A 151 -8.77 2.35 -9.25
C LEU A 151 -8.19 3.78 -9.17
N ARG A 152 -8.22 4.52 -10.29
CA ARG A 152 -7.85 5.95 -10.33
C ARG A 152 -8.73 6.79 -9.41
N ALA A 153 -10.04 6.56 -9.41
CA ALA A 153 -10.97 7.30 -8.54
C ALA A 153 -10.68 7.02 -7.05
N VAL A 154 -10.34 5.78 -6.70
CA VAL A 154 -9.92 5.42 -5.33
C VAL A 154 -8.61 6.12 -4.96
N TYR A 155 -7.61 6.09 -5.85
CA TYR A 155 -6.32 6.74 -5.61
C TYR A 155 -6.47 8.27 -5.44
N ASN A 156 -7.21 8.92 -6.33
CA ASN A 156 -7.46 10.36 -6.22
C ASN A 156 -8.18 10.72 -4.91
N ARG A 157 -9.11 9.88 -4.47
CA ARG A 157 -9.78 10.06 -3.18
C ARG A 157 -8.83 9.88 -1.99
N ALA A 158 -7.83 9.03 -2.11
CA ALA A 158 -6.78 8.90 -1.10
C ALA A 158 -5.88 10.16 -1.08
N VAL A 159 -5.54 10.71 -2.24
CA VAL A 159 -4.82 11.99 -2.36
C VAL A 159 -5.62 13.14 -1.73
N GLU A 160 -6.93 13.25 -2.01
CA GLU A 160 -7.82 14.26 -1.42
C GLU A 160 -7.92 14.17 0.11
N LYS A 161 -7.64 12.99 0.68
CA LYS A 161 -7.60 12.76 2.13
C LYS A 161 -6.19 12.85 2.73
N ASP A 162 -5.21 13.31 1.98
CA ASP A 162 -3.81 13.40 2.40
C ASP A 162 -3.20 12.08 2.87
N LEU A 163 -3.73 10.93 2.38
CA LEU A 163 -3.20 9.61 2.70
C LEU A 163 -2.01 9.22 1.81
N THR A 164 -1.83 9.90 0.69
CA THR A 164 -0.70 9.76 -0.23
C THR A 164 -0.50 11.03 -1.04
N THR A 165 0.70 11.22 -1.60
CA THR A 165 0.98 12.33 -2.52
C THR A 165 0.63 11.93 -3.96
N ASN A 166 0.15 12.89 -4.76
CA ASN A 166 -0.19 12.60 -6.15
C ASN A 166 1.07 12.43 -7.02
N ARG A 167 1.39 11.18 -7.37
CA ARG A 167 2.49 10.80 -8.29
C ARG A 167 2.01 10.51 -9.72
N ASN A 168 0.72 10.75 -10.03
CA ASN A 168 0.11 10.47 -11.33
C ASN A 168 0.35 9.03 -11.87
N PRO A 169 0.13 7.97 -11.08
CA PRO A 169 0.47 6.61 -11.48
C PRO A 169 -0.33 6.11 -12.68
N PHE A 170 -1.44 6.75 -13.01
CA PHE A 170 -2.32 6.41 -14.14
C PHE A 170 -2.03 7.21 -15.41
N LYS A 171 -0.88 7.91 -15.52
CA LYS A 171 -0.58 8.78 -16.66
C LYS A 171 -0.49 8.02 -17.99
N HIS A 172 -0.02 6.76 -17.95
CA HIS A 172 0.30 5.98 -19.15
C HIS A 172 -0.69 4.84 -19.43
N VAL A 173 -1.79 4.76 -18.68
CA VAL A 173 -2.80 3.70 -18.86
C VAL A 173 -4.13 4.26 -19.32
N TYR A 174 -4.67 3.58 -20.30
CA TYR A 174 -6.08 3.60 -20.72
C TYR A 174 -6.49 2.32 -21.35
#